data_b4d69513518b53835d6e372df1830e02
#
_entry.id   b4d69513518b53835d6e372df1830e02
#
_cell.length_a   1.000
_cell.length_b   1.000
_cell.length_c   1.000
_cell.angle_alpha   90.00
_cell.angle_beta   90.00
_cell.angle_gamma   90.00
#
_symmetry.space_group_name_H-M   'P 1'
#
loop_
_entity.id
_entity.type
_entity.pdbx_description
1 polymer ?
#
loop_
_entity_poly.entity_id
_entity_poly.type
_entity_poly.pdbx_seq_one_letter_code
_entity_poly.pdbx_strand_id
1 'polypeptide(L)'
;MSRIKLLAIILISCVMAAAQTPKTVTKEGLSFDYPSDWTMKDDSSGDAQQFSFSKVNSDVQIRVFVHKGRIAAEKLPDAKKAFIDPYIAATEKQFVAMGAKPEQSPDTSEIGGVKADGVKISASLGGETGAAKIYWALVGQRVVVLTLFGPDKQLKQLAPAWDLVRNSLKVVDPKAVPAASPKPSP
;
A
#
# COMPACT_ATOMS: atom_id res chain seq x y z
N MET A 1 48.18 -36.38 34.98
CA MET A 1 47.10 -36.45 33.95
C MET A 1 46.19 -35.24 34.14
N SER A 2 46.45 -34.16 33.41
CA SER A 2 45.76 -32.87 33.55
C SER A 2 44.65 -32.80 32.49
N ARG A 3 43.39 -32.68 32.94
CA ARG A 3 42.23 -32.53 32.06
C ARG A 3 41.97 -31.03 31.80
N ILE A 4 42.40 -30.57 30.62
CA ILE A 4 42.13 -29.22 30.14
C ILE A 4 40.66 -29.18 29.69
N LYS A 5 39.81 -28.47 30.43
CA LYS A 5 38.42 -28.18 30.03
C LYS A 5 38.43 -27.01 29.05
N LEU A 6 38.20 -27.29 27.76
CA LEU A 6 38.05 -26.30 26.71
C LEU A 6 36.66 -25.64 26.87
N LEU A 7 36.64 -24.41 27.33
CA LEU A 7 35.41 -23.61 27.44
C LEU A 7 35.17 -22.93 26.08
N ALA A 8 34.26 -23.48 25.29
CA ALA A 8 33.82 -22.88 24.03
C ALA A 8 32.85 -21.71 24.33
N ILE A 9 33.36 -20.49 24.24
CA ILE A 9 32.53 -19.28 24.30
C ILE A 9 31.87 -19.11 22.94
N ILE A 10 30.56 -19.43 22.83
CA ILE A 10 29.76 -19.13 21.67
C ILE A 10 29.40 -17.65 21.75
N LEU A 11 30.08 -16.81 20.96
CA LEU A 11 29.71 -15.43 20.73
C LEU A 11 28.46 -15.41 19.83
N ILE A 12 27.28 -15.27 20.43
CA ILE A 12 26.06 -15.00 19.69
C ILE A 12 26.12 -13.52 19.26
N SER A 13 26.60 -13.29 18.05
CA SER A 13 26.50 -11.99 17.38
C SER A 13 25.04 -11.71 17.06
N CYS A 14 24.31 -11.04 17.94
CA CYS A 14 23.03 -10.42 17.59
C CYS A 14 23.28 -9.34 16.54
N VAL A 15 23.11 -9.68 15.26
CA VAL A 15 22.98 -8.70 14.19
C VAL A 15 21.66 -7.99 14.44
N MET A 16 21.71 -6.86 15.14
CA MET A 16 20.59 -5.91 15.16
C MET A 16 20.45 -5.36 13.75
N ALA A 17 19.54 -5.95 12.97
CA ALA A 17 19.06 -5.30 11.76
C ALA A 17 18.46 -3.96 12.21
N ALA A 18 19.13 -2.86 11.92
CA ALA A 18 18.62 -1.52 12.17
C ALA A 18 17.29 -1.41 11.41
N ALA A 19 16.18 -1.51 12.14
CA ALA A 19 14.85 -1.29 11.57
C ALA A 19 14.83 0.16 11.08
N GLN A 20 14.81 0.34 9.76
CA GLN A 20 14.72 1.66 9.17
C GLN A 20 13.42 2.32 9.61
N THR A 21 13.51 3.51 10.21
CA THR A 21 12.33 4.27 10.64
C THR A 21 11.46 4.58 9.42
N PRO A 22 10.18 4.20 9.41
CA PRO A 22 9.28 4.54 8.32
C PRO A 22 9.15 6.06 8.15
N LYS A 23 8.85 6.49 6.94
CA LYS A 23 8.39 7.86 6.64
C LYS A 23 6.87 7.89 6.65
N THR A 24 6.30 9.02 7.07
CA THR A 24 4.85 9.21 7.12
C THR A 24 4.41 10.23 6.08
N VAL A 25 3.38 9.90 5.31
CA VAL A 25 2.60 10.86 4.54
C VAL A 25 1.49 11.39 5.43
N THR A 26 1.32 12.72 5.45
CA THR A 26 0.14 13.36 6.05
C THR A 26 -0.31 14.48 5.13
N LYS A 27 -1.52 14.35 4.55
CA LYS A 27 -2.06 15.32 3.60
C LYS A 27 -3.59 15.31 3.64
N GLU A 28 -4.21 16.44 3.89
CA GLU A 28 -5.66 16.67 3.81
C GLU A 28 -6.50 15.54 4.47
N GLY A 29 -6.13 15.15 5.70
CA GLY A 29 -6.81 14.12 6.48
C GLY A 29 -6.45 12.68 6.13
N LEU A 30 -5.62 12.45 5.11
CA LEU A 30 -5.00 11.15 4.85
C LEU A 30 -3.67 11.05 5.60
N SER A 31 -3.41 9.91 6.23
CA SER A 31 -2.10 9.59 6.82
C SER A 31 -1.80 8.10 6.64
N PHE A 32 -0.54 7.78 6.33
CA PHE A 32 -0.02 6.41 6.29
C PHE A 32 1.51 6.41 6.28
N ASP A 33 2.10 5.28 6.64
CA ASP A 33 3.55 5.07 6.69
C ASP A 33 4.03 4.28 5.47
N TYR A 34 5.28 4.54 5.06
CA TYR A 34 5.96 3.80 3.99
C TYR A 34 7.45 3.63 4.32
N PRO A 35 8.13 2.61 3.75
CA PRO A 35 9.54 2.38 4.05
C PRO A 35 10.42 3.56 3.62
N SER A 36 11.38 3.93 4.45
CA SER A 36 12.24 5.10 4.23
C SER A 36 13.16 4.99 3.01
N ASP A 37 13.46 3.77 2.57
CA ASP A 37 14.26 3.46 1.39
C ASP A 37 13.47 3.40 0.07
N TRP A 38 12.17 3.74 0.11
CA TRP A 38 11.34 3.87 -1.07
C TRP A 38 11.24 5.32 -1.54
N THR A 39 11.17 5.49 -2.86
CA THR A 39 10.88 6.78 -3.48
C THR A 39 9.37 6.96 -3.57
N MET A 40 8.90 8.12 -3.15
CA MET A 40 7.50 8.53 -3.26
C MET A 40 7.35 9.58 -4.36
N LYS A 41 6.31 9.44 -5.16
CA LYS A 41 5.81 10.46 -6.08
C LYS A 41 4.39 10.84 -5.69
N ASP A 42 4.12 12.13 -5.56
CA ASP A 42 2.78 12.69 -5.31
C ASP A 42 2.20 13.20 -6.64
N ASP A 43 1.20 12.52 -7.14
CA ASP A 43 0.46 12.86 -8.36
C ASP A 43 -0.97 13.33 -8.03
N SER A 44 -1.20 13.84 -6.81
CA SER A 44 -2.52 14.30 -6.36
C SER A 44 -3.07 15.41 -7.25
N SER A 45 -4.37 15.38 -7.47
CA SER A 45 -5.13 16.37 -8.28
C SER A 45 -6.24 17.03 -7.45
N GLY A 46 -7.08 17.86 -8.09
CA GLY A 46 -8.22 18.51 -7.45
C GLY A 46 -9.11 17.54 -6.68
N ASP A 47 -9.49 16.42 -7.29
CA ASP A 47 -10.51 15.50 -6.78
C ASP A 47 -9.93 14.24 -6.10
N ALA A 48 -8.63 14.02 -6.20
CA ALA A 48 -7.98 12.82 -5.68
C ALA A 48 -6.60 13.09 -5.07
N GLN A 49 -6.28 12.32 -4.05
CA GLN A 49 -4.91 12.17 -3.56
C GLN A 49 -4.35 10.90 -4.17
N GLN A 50 -3.20 11.00 -4.81
CA GLN A 50 -2.56 9.86 -5.49
C GLN A 50 -1.07 9.85 -5.18
N PHE A 51 -0.59 8.73 -4.67
CA PHE A 51 0.81 8.51 -4.34
C PHE A 51 1.28 7.22 -4.98
N SER A 52 2.47 7.25 -5.54
CA SER A 52 3.15 6.08 -6.10
C SER A 52 4.47 5.86 -5.38
N PHE A 53 4.73 4.62 -5.00
CA PHE A 53 5.94 4.22 -4.29
C PHE A 53 6.69 3.19 -5.12
N SER A 54 7.99 3.37 -5.23
CA SER A 54 8.89 2.44 -5.90
C SER A 54 10.20 2.29 -5.10
N LYS A 55 10.84 1.16 -5.25
CA LYS A 55 12.14 0.87 -4.66
C LYS A 55 13.18 0.77 -5.77
N VAL A 56 14.37 1.32 -5.54
CA VAL A 56 15.50 1.18 -6.47
C VAL A 56 15.81 -0.31 -6.70
N ASN A 57 16.06 -0.69 -7.94
CA ASN A 57 16.30 -2.08 -8.36
C ASN A 57 15.14 -3.05 -8.08
N SER A 58 13.90 -2.55 -8.11
CA SER A 58 12.71 -3.37 -7.99
C SER A 58 11.65 -2.92 -8.98
N ASP A 59 10.92 -3.88 -9.55
CA ASP A 59 9.77 -3.65 -10.43
C ASP A 59 8.45 -3.57 -9.63
N VAL A 60 8.53 -3.65 -8.29
CA VAL A 60 7.36 -3.53 -7.43
C VAL A 60 6.97 -2.06 -7.27
N GLN A 61 5.69 -1.82 -7.45
CA GLN A 61 5.06 -0.53 -7.18
C GLN A 61 3.89 -0.69 -6.21
N ILE A 62 3.78 0.25 -5.29
CA ILE A 62 2.59 0.45 -4.45
C ILE A 62 1.96 1.77 -4.87
N ARG A 63 0.63 1.77 -5.06
CA ARG A 63 -0.12 2.99 -5.34
C ARG A 63 -1.23 3.15 -4.31
N VAL A 64 -1.37 4.37 -3.82
CA VAL A 64 -2.44 4.80 -2.91
C VAL A 64 -3.26 5.83 -3.66
N PHE A 65 -4.54 5.57 -3.82
CA PHE A 65 -5.50 6.52 -4.36
C PHE A 65 -6.59 6.75 -3.33
N VAL A 66 -6.93 8.02 -3.07
CA VAL A 66 -8.02 8.39 -2.17
C VAL A 66 -8.85 9.49 -2.83
N HIS A 67 -10.12 9.20 -3.10
CA HIS A 67 -11.06 10.21 -3.56
C HIS A 67 -11.32 11.23 -2.45
N LYS A 68 -11.20 12.53 -2.73
CA LYS A 68 -11.35 13.57 -1.71
C LYS A 68 -12.80 13.78 -1.27
N GLY A 69 -13.75 13.52 -2.15
CA GLY A 69 -15.17 13.62 -1.85
C GLY A 69 -15.63 12.55 -0.87
N ARG A 70 -16.58 12.91 -0.01
CA ARG A 70 -17.25 11.97 0.88
C ARG A 70 -18.27 11.17 0.10
N ILE A 71 -18.33 9.88 0.34
CA ILE A 71 -19.25 8.95 -0.29
C ILE A 71 -19.99 8.20 0.82
N ALA A 72 -21.31 8.22 0.75
CA ALA A 72 -22.13 7.41 1.64
C ALA A 72 -21.99 5.92 1.27
N ALA A 73 -22.11 5.02 2.25
CA ALA A 73 -21.83 3.59 2.05
C ALA A 73 -22.69 2.95 0.95
N GLU A 74 -23.96 3.36 0.84
CA GLU A 74 -24.90 2.90 -0.20
C GLU A 74 -24.49 3.36 -1.62
N LYS A 75 -23.60 4.35 -1.74
CA LYS A 75 -23.07 4.85 -3.02
C LYS A 75 -21.74 4.20 -3.43
N LEU A 76 -21.19 3.31 -2.60
CA LEU A 76 -19.96 2.60 -2.94
C LEU A 76 -20.06 1.80 -4.26
N PRO A 77 -21.18 1.12 -4.60
CA PRO A 77 -21.32 0.46 -5.89
C PRO A 77 -21.26 1.42 -7.10
N ASP A 78 -21.82 2.63 -6.97
CA ASP A 78 -21.75 3.65 -8.02
C ASP A 78 -20.30 4.16 -8.18
N ALA A 79 -19.61 4.42 -7.06
CA ALA A 79 -18.22 4.81 -7.05
C ALA A 79 -17.30 3.72 -7.65
N LYS A 80 -17.61 2.43 -7.38
CA LYS A 80 -16.89 1.31 -7.98
C LYS A 80 -16.99 1.36 -9.50
N LYS A 81 -18.17 1.51 -10.06
CA LYS A 81 -18.39 1.63 -11.51
C LYS A 81 -17.70 2.85 -12.12
N ALA A 82 -17.69 3.97 -11.40
CA ALA A 82 -17.14 5.23 -11.91
C ALA A 82 -15.60 5.27 -11.91
N PHE A 83 -14.93 4.67 -10.91
CA PHE A 83 -13.49 4.83 -10.69
C PHE A 83 -12.73 3.52 -10.70
N ILE A 84 -13.27 2.46 -10.06
CA ILE A 84 -12.53 1.23 -9.79
C ILE A 84 -12.58 0.30 -10.99
N ASP A 85 -13.74 0.05 -11.55
CA ASP A 85 -13.89 -0.84 -12.71
C ASP A 85 -13.10 -0.34 -13.94
N PRO A 86 -13.12 0.97 -14.30
CA PRO A 86 -12.25 1.49 -15.34
C PRO A 86 -10.76 1.34 -15.05
N TYR A 87 -10.35 1.49 -13.79
CA TYR A 87 -8.95 1.31 -13.38
C TYR A 87 -8.50 -0.15 -13.49
N ILE A 88 -9.34 -1.10 -13.08
CA ILE A 88 -9.09 -2.54 -13.25
C ILE A 88 -8.95 -2.87 -14.74
N ALA A 89 -9.89 -2.43 -15.57
CA ALA A 89 -9.86 -2.66 -17.03
C ALA A 89 -8.62 -2.04 -17.69
N ALA A 90 -8.20 -0.84 -17.26
CA ALA A 90 -6.98 -0.21 -17.73
C ALA A 90 -5.72 -1.01 -17.35
N THR A 91 -5.71 -1.58 -16.13
CA THR A 91 -4.59 -2.42 -15.67
C THR A 91 -4.52 -3.72 -16.49
N GLU A 92 -5.63 -4.37 -16.78
CA GLU A 92 -5.66 -5.55 -17.67
C GLU A 92 -5.14 -5.22 -19.07
N LYS A 93 -5.59 -4.09 -19.64
CA LYS A 93 -5.09 -3.63 -20.95
C LYS A 93 -3.58 -3.40 -20.96
N GLN A 94 -3.00 -2.94 -19.86
CA GLN A 94 -1.54 -2.80 -19.76
C GLN A 94 -0.83 -4.15 -19.86
N PHE A 95 -1.32 -5.20 -19.18
CA PHE A 95 -0.77 -6.54 -19.32
C PHE A 95 -0.89 -7.07 -20.77
N VAL A 96 -2.04 -6.87 -21.40
CA VAL A 96 -2.24 -7.25 -22.82
C VAL A 96 -1.29 -6.51 -23.74
N ALA A 97 -1.10 -5.21 -23.53
CA ALA A 97 -0.19 -4.37 -24.33
C ALA A 97 1.28 -4.81 -24.19
N MET A 98 1.65 -5.40 -23.07
CA MET A 98 2.97 -6.04 -22.86
C MET A 98 3.08 -7.43 -23.48
N GLY A 99 2.03 -7.95 -24.13
CA GLY A 99 1.99 -9.28 -24.75
C GLY A 99 1.61 -10.41 -23.79
N ALA A 100 1.14 -10.10 -22.58
CA ALA A 100 0.70 -11.10 -21.63
C ALA A 100 -0.80 -11.41 -21.79
N LYS A 101 -1.23 -12.56 -21.25
CA LYS A 101 -2.65 -12.94 -21.12
C LYS A 101 -3.02 -12.86 -19.64
N PRO A 102 -3.68 -11.78 -19.20
CA PRO A 102 -4.08 -11.62 -17.80
C PRO A 102 -5.24 -12.54 -17.43
N GLU A 103 -5.19 -13.05 -16.20
CA GLU A 103 -6.29 -13.79 -15.56
C GLU A 103 -6.71 -13.02 -14.31
N GLN A 104 -7.99 -12.72 -14.19
CA GLN A 104 -8.55 -12.02 -13.04
C GLN A 104 -9.24 -13.00 -12.09
N SER A 105 -9.02 -12.81 -10.79
CA SER A 105 -9.73 -13.51 -9.72
C SER A 105 -10.14 -12.54 -8.61
N PRO A 106 -11.28 -12.78 -7.93
CA PRO A 106 -11.63 -12.05 -6.72
C PRO A 106 -10.56 -12.21 -5.65
N ASP A 107 -10.34 -11.15 -4.87
CA ASP A 107 -9.43 -11.16 -3.72
C ASP A 107 -9.99 -10.25 -2.62
N THR A 108 -9.50 -10.37 -1.39
CA THR A 108 -9.92 -9.53 -0.26
C THR A 108 -8.71 -9.14 0.57
N SER A 109 -8.80 -8.01 1.27
CA SER A 109 -7.76 -7.52 2.16
C SER A 109 -8.38 -6.66 3.27
N GLU A 110 -7.51 -5.96 3.99
CA GLU A 110 -7.90 -4.88 4.91
C GLU A 110 -7.11 -3.63 4.57
N ILE A 111 -7.73 -2.46 4.72
CA ILE A 111 -7.12 -1.14 4.55
C ILE A 111 -7.42 -0.33 5.81
N GLY A 112 -6.39 -0.03 6.61
CA GLY A 112 -6.58 0.71 7.87
C GLY A 112 -7.55 0.03 8.84
N GLY A 113 -7.58 -1.31 8.86
CA GLY A 113 -8.51 -2.10 9.68
C GLY A 113 -9.93 -2.23 9.11
N VAL A 114 -10.19 -1.71 7.90
CA VAL A 114 -11.48 -1.83 7.22
C VAL A 114 -11.38 -2.94 6.18
N LYS A 115 -12.36 -3.86 6.16
CA LYS A 115 -12.45 -4.90 5.12
C LYS A 115 -12.52 -4.27 3.75
N ALA A 116 -11.67 -4.73 2.84
CA ALA A 116 -11.56 -4.27 1.47
C ALA A 116 -11.88 -5.41 0.50
N ASP A 117 -12.73 -5.14 -0.46
CA ASP A 117 -12.89 -6.00 -1.61
C ASP A 117 -11.75 -5.77 -2.60
N GLY A 118 -11.46 -6.74 -3.43
CA GLY A 118 -10.37 -6.61 -4.36
C GLY A 118 -10.40 -7.60 -5.52
N VAL A 119 -9.43 -7.42 -6.40
CA VAL A 119 -9.13 -8.33 -7.49
C VAL A 119 -7.62 -8.55 -7.58
N LYS A 120 -7.24 -9.76 -7.96
CA LYS A 120 -5.89 -10.10 -8.38
C LYS A 120 -5.91 -10.34 -9.89
N ILE A 121 -5.09 -9.59 -10.62
CA ILE A 121 -4.83 -9.78 -12.05
C ILE A 121 -3.45 -10.41 -12.15
N SER A 122 -3.37 -11.65 -12.59
CA SER A 122 -2.11 -12.40 -12.75
C SER A 122 -1.78 -12.55 -14.23
N ALA A 123 -0.50 -12.48 -14.57
CA ALA A 123 -0.05 -12.68 -15.93
C ALA A 123 1.36 -13.28 -15.96
N SER A 124 1.71 -13.93 -17.06
CA SER A 124 3.07 -14.41 -17.34
C SER A 124 3.61 -13.69 -18.56
N LEU A 125 4.84 -13.20 -18.46
CA LEU A 125 5.56 -12.52 -19.52
C LEU A 125 7.01 -13.01 -19.55
N GLY A 126 7.45 -13.56 -20.69
CA GLY A 126 8.83 -14.04 -20.83
C GLY A 126 9.23 -15.17 -19.87
N GLY A 127 8.25 -15.94 -19.36
CA GLY A 127 8.50 -17.00 -18.37
C GLY A 127 8.49 -16.54 -16.92
N GLU A 128 8.36 -15.24 -16.66
CA GLU A 128 8.19 -14.70 -15.32
C GLU A 128 6.71 -14.41 -15.03
N THR A 129 6.25 -14.78 -13.83
CA THR A 129 4.89 -14.49 -13.38
C THR A 129 4.87 -13.22 -12.54
N GLY A 130 3.83 -12.44 -12.73
CA GLY A 130 3.58 -11.23 -11.96
C GLY A 130 2.10 -10.99 -11.72
N ALA A 131 1.78 -10.05 -10.85
CA ALA A 131 0.42 -9.70 -10.55
C ALA A 131 0.24 -8.21 -10.26
N ALA A 132 -0.99 -7.75 -10.50
CA ALA A 132 -1.54 -6.56 -9.90
C ALA A 132 -2.62 -6.97 -8.91
N LYS A 133 -2.50 -6.53 -7.65
CA LYS A 133 -3.53 -6.68 -6.62
C LYS A 133 -4.14 -5.31 -6.37
N ILE A 134 -5.44 -5.19 -6.59
CA ILE A 134 -6.19 -3.94 -6.47
C ILE A 134 -7.26 -4.14 -5.43
N TYR A 135 -7.21 -3.38 -4.33
CA TYR A 135 -8.18 -3.43 -3.24
C TYR A 135 -8.83 -2.09 -3.04
N TRP A 136 -10.11 -2.09 -2.66
CA TRP A 136 -10.85 -0.87 -2.38
C TRP A 136 -11.74 -1.01 -1.16
N ALA A 137 -11.87 0.08 -0.43
CA ALA A 137 -12.75 0.19 0.73
C ALA A 137 -13.24 1.63 0.90
N LEU A 138 -14.28 1.77 1.69
CA LEU A 138 -14.73 3.07 2.20
C LEU A 138 -14.10 3.30 3.58
N VAL A 139 -13.04 4.12 3.63
CA VAL A 139 -12.34 4.46 4.88
C VAL A 139 -12.65 5.90 5.24
N GLY A 140 -13.23 6.16 6.42
CA GLY A 140 -13.59 7.51 6.83
C GLY A 140 -14.48 8.25 5.82
N GLN A 141 -15.43 7.55 5.20
CA GLN A 141 -16.32 8.05 4.14
C GLN A 141 -15.63 8.46 2.83
N ARG A 142 -14.37 8.09 2.62
CA ARG A 142 -13.67 8.28 1.35
C ARG A 142 -13.38 6.93 0.69
N VAL A 143 -13.50 6.88 -0.63
CA VAL A 143 -13.05 5.71 -1.38
C VAL A 143 -11.54 5.69 -1.40
N VAL A 144 -10.97 4.62 -0.88
CA VAL A 144 -9.54 4.32 -0.93
C VAL A 144 -9.32 3.15 -1.86
N VAL A 145 -8.37 3.27 -2.78
CA VAL A 145 -7.91 2.18 -3.64
C VAL A 145 -6.42 2.00 -3.41
N LEU A 146 -6.02 0.78 -3.04
CA LEU A 146 -4.63 0.39 -2.91
C LEU A 146 -4.27 -0.59 -4.02
N THR A 147 -3.14 -0.38 -4.66
CA THR A 147 -2.62 -1.28 -5.69
C THR A 147 -1.20 -1.71 -5.36
N LEU A 148 -0.95 -3.00 -5.45
CA LEU A 148 0.36 -3.62 -5.40
C LEU A 148 0.62 -4.31 -6.73
N PHE A 149 1.68 -3.93 -7.43
CA PHE A 149 2.03 -4.45 -8.75
C PHE A 149 3.49 -4.90 -8.79
N GLY A 150 3.78 -6.01 -9.48
CA GLY A 150 5.14 -6.48 -9.73
C GLY A 150 5.26 -7.97 -9.97
N PRO A 151 6.51 -8.48 -10.15
CA PRO A 151 6.80 -9.91 -10.25
C PRO A 151 6.49 -10.64 -8.95
N ASP A 152 5.92 -11.84 -9.02
CA ASP A 152 5.44 -12.62 -7.86
C ASP A 152 6.54 -12.85 -6.80
N LYS A 153 7.78 -13.10 -7.23
CA LYS A 153 8.91 -13.28 -6.33
C LYS A 153 9.19 -12.02 -5.52
N GLN A 154 9.20 -10.86 -6.18
CA GLN A 154 9.46 -9.57 -5.53
C GLN A 154 8.27 -9.15 -4.67
N LEU A 155 7.02 -9.41 -5.09
CA LEU A 155 5.82 -9.15 -4.28
C LEU A 155 5.88 -9.88 -2.94
N LYS A 156 6.34 -11.13 -2.91
CA LYS A 156 6.54 -11.89 -1.66
C LYS A 156 7.63 -11.29 -0.78
N GLN A 157 8.76 -10.87 -1.38
CA GLN A 157 9.88 -10.28 -0.65
C GLN A 157 9.53 -8.92 -0.03
N LEU A 158 8.70 -8.14 -0.73
CA LEU A 158 8.32 -6.78 -0.33
C LEU A 158 6.95 -6.71 0.36
N ALA A 159 6.38 -7.86 0.75
CA ALA A 159 5.15 -7.92 1.52
C ALA A 159 5.17 -7.04 2.80
N PRO A 160 6.28 -6.93 3.57
CA PRO A 160 6.32 -6.04 4.73
C PRO A 160 6.09 -4.55 4.38
N ALA A 161 6.57 -4.09 3.21
CA ALA A 161 6.34 -2.72 2.76
C ALA A 161 4.86 -2.47 2.42
N TRP A 162 4.23 -3.44 1.76
CA TRP A 162 2.81 -3.42 1.49
C TRP A 162 1.97 -3.39 2.77
N ASP A 163 2.30 -4.27 3.72
CA ASP A 163 1.62 -4.37 5.00
C ASP A 163 1.74 -3.09 5.82
N LEU A 164 2.91 -2.44 5.78
CA LEU A 164 3.12 -1.16 6.43
C LEU A 164 2.16 -0.09 5.89
N VAL A 165 2.10 0.09 4.55
CA VAL A 165 1.23 1.09 3.92
C VAL A 165 -0.23 0.81 4.23
N ARG A 166 -0.73 -0.41 3.98
CA ARG A 166 -2.14 -0.73 4.11
C ARG A 166 -2.65 -0.71 5.55
N ASN A 167 -1.82 -1.15 6.52
CA ASN A 167 -2.22 -1.23 7.92
C ASN A 167 -2.15 0.13 8.64
N SER A 168 -1.22 1.00 8.24
CA SER A 168 -1.08 2.32 8.83
C SER A 168 -2.02 3.37 8.26
N LEU A 169 -2.71 3.07 7.13
CA LEU A 169 -3.55 4.02 6.45
C LEU A 169 -4.73 4.46 7.32
N LYS A 170 -4.89 5.77 7.44
CA LYS A 170 -5.97 6.43 8.17
C LYS A 170 -6.53 7.55 7.32
N VAL A 171 -7.85 7.66 7.31
CA VAL A 171 -8.56 8.80 6.73
C VAL A 171 -9.36 9.46 7.83
N VAL A 172 -8.98 10.68 8.17
CA VAL A 172 -9.66 11.50 9.19
C VAL A 172 -10.33 12.67 8.48
N ASP A 173 -11.55 12.98 8.86
CA ASP A 173 -12.22 14.15 8.35
C ASP A 173 -11.52 15.44 8.87
N PRO A 174 -11.06 16.32 7.98
CA PRO A 174 -10.46 17.58 8.40
C PRO A 174 -11.40 18.46 9.26
N LYS A 175 -12.72 18.28 9.13
CA LYS A 175 -13.72 18.97 9.95
C LYS A 175 -13.94 18.33 11.33
N ALA A 176 -13.44 17.14 11.57
CA ALA A 176 -13.56 16.42 12.84
C ALA A 176 -12.40 16.71 13.81
N VAL A 177 -11.38 17.45 13.38
CA VAL A 177 -10.33 17.93 14.28
C VAL A 177 -10.92 19.08 15.08
N PRO A 178 -11.10 18.98 16.42
CA PRO A 178 -11.52 20.12 17.23
C PRO A 178 -10.52 21.26 17.00
N ALA A 179 -11.03 22.45 16.75
CA ALA A 179 -10.19 23.64 16.70
C ALA A 179 -9.32 23.66 17.98
N ALA A 180 -7.99 23.70 17.79
CA ALA A 180 -7.08 23.77 18.93
C ALA A 180 -7.57 24.88 19.87
N SER A 181 -7.79 24.55 21.14
CA SER A 181 -8.22 25.50 22.15
C SER A 181 -7.30 26.74 22.09
N PRO A 182 -7.84 27.95 22.08
CA PRO A 182 -7.02 29.15 22.02
C PRO A 182 -6.06 29.13 23.21
N LYS A 183 -4.77 29.29 22.90
CA LYS A 183 -3.71 29.42 23.89
C LYS A 183 -4.07 30.57 24.81
N PRO A 184 -4.07 30.42 26.16
CA PRO A 184 -4.33 31.55 27.04
C PRO A 184 -3.29 32.63 26.77
N SER A 185 -3.76 33.83 26.50
CA SER A 185 -2.92 35.04 26.39
C SER A 185 -2.29 35.36 27.75
N PRO A 186 -1.05 35.86 27.76
CA PRO A 186 -0.31 36.16 28.98
C PRO A 186 -0.94 37.32 29.77
#